data_6cbf6f052cb4fb65369700a5ae9ec595
#
_entry.id   6cbf6f052cb4fb65369700a5ae9ec595
#
_cell.length_a   1.000
_cell.length_b   1.000
_cell.length_c   1.000
_cell.angle_alpha   90.00
_cell.angle_beta   90.00
_cell.angle_gamma   90.00
#
_symmetry.space_group_name_H-M   'P 1'
#
loop_
_entity.id
_entity.type
_entity.pdbx_description
1 polymer ?
#
loop_
_entity_poly.entity_id
_entity_poly.type
_entity_poly.pdbx_seq_one_letter_code
_entity_poly.pdbx_strand_id
1 'polypeptide(L)'
;MKKNLLFITLILITAASCVKDRNPPAAGTGGGTQNLPSGDTLMYYWNFNNQDSSARTADYSVPGLTGMYNYSASYIDFTGGSNLNLINGTDSGQCLRVRNPSQDLIFSMPTTGYDSVVLTYAEEASSTTSGSTINTITYTTDGVNYISTALTNNGGSNQASIGIVFGLYTFNFSSDPNVNNNPKFAVKITFSNNNTGTSGNDRFDNISLSGVRQ
;
A
#
# COMPACT_ATOMS: atom_id res chain seq x y z
N MET A 1 53.60 -9.38 -48.11
CA MET A 1 53.08 -8.96 -46.76
C MET A 1 51.66 -8.44 -46.95
N LYS A 2 50.65 -9.24 -46.61
CA LYS A 2 49.22 -8.86 -46.67
C LYS A 2 48.80 -8.38 -45.30
N LYS A 3 48.38 -7.10 -45.18
CA LYS A 3 47.84 -6.51 -43.95
C LYS A 3 46.36 -6.85 -43.86
N ASN A 4 45.98 -7.65 -42.89
CA ASN A 4 44.57 -7.90 -42.56
C ASN A 4 44.04 -6.73 -41.73
N LEU A 5 43.06 -6.03 -42.27
CA LEU A 5 42.33 -4.97 -41.59
C LEU A 5 41.14 -5.61 -40.83
N LEU A 6 41.20 -5.62 -39.50
CA LEU A 6 40.18 -6.15 -38.64
C LEU A 6 39.11 -5.04 -38.40
N PHE A 7 37.95 -5.20 -39.02
CA PHE A 7 36.79 -4.35 -38.72
C PHE A 7 36.15 -4.78 -37.41
N ILE A 8 36.26 -3.97 -36.36
CA ILE A 8 35.51 -4.15 -35.13
C ILE A 8 34.18 -3.40 -35.29
N THR A 9 33.10 -4.17 -35.48
CA THR A 9 31.75 -3.62 -35.52
C THR A 9 31.29 -3.39 -34.07
N LEU A 10 31.22 -2.12 -33.62
CA LEU A 10 30.69 -1.73 -32.34
C LEU A 10 29.15 -1.82 -32.42
N ILE A 11 28.57 -2.84 -31.79
CA ILE A 11 27.11 -2.96 -31.64
C ILE A 11 26.69 -2.06 -30.48
N LEU A 12 26.08 -0.92 -30.78
CA LEU A 12 25.43 -0.05 -29.81
C LEU A 12 24.11 -0.71 -29.38
N ILE A 13 24.11 -1.36 -28.23
CA ILE A 13 22.87 -1.84 -27.63
C ILE A 13 22.21 -0.63 -26.94
N THR A 14 21.24 -0.02 -27.61
CA THR A 14 20.34 0.94 -26.97
C THR A 14 19.41 0.16 -26.06
N ALA A 15 19.70 0.17 -24.76
CA ALA A 15 18.75 -0.25 -23.75
C ALA A 15 17.58 0.75 -23.80
N ALA A 16 16.49 0.37 -24.48
CA ALA A 16 15.22 1.05 -24.34
C ALA A 16 14.73 0.82 -22.91
N SER A 17 15.06 1.73 -22.01
CA SER A 17 14.44 1.82 -20.70
C SER A 17 12.96 2.12 -20.94
N CYS A 18 12.11 1.09 -20.83
CA CYS A 18 10.67 1.30 -20.67
C CYS A 18 10.45 2.00 -19.33
N VAL A 19 10.55 3.31 -19.31
CA VAL A 19 9.96 4.12 -18.26
C VAL A 19 8.45 3.96 -18.42
N LYS A 20 7.85 3.04 -17.66
CA LYS A 20 6.41 2.90 -17.60
C LYS A 20 5.87 4.23 -17.06
N ASP A 21 5.08 4.91 -17.88
CA ASP A 21 4.49 6.22 -17.58
C ASP A 21 3.83 6.19 -16.21
N ARG A 22 4.30 7.04 -15.28
CA ARG A 22 3.72 7.24 -13.95
C ARG A 22 2.46 8.12 -13.99
N ASN A 23 1.81 8.21 -15.11
CA ASN A 23 0.55 8.94 -15.15
C ASN A 23 -0.49 8.16 -14.33
N PRO A 24 -0.99 8.75 -13.22
CA PRO A 24 -2.16 8.18 -12.56
C PRO A 24 -3.26 8.06 -13.60
N PRO A 25 -4.07 7.00 -13.58
CA PRO A 25 -5.19 6.89 -14.49
C PRO A 25 -6.02 8.16 -14.38
N ALA A 26 -6.31 8.78 -15.53
CA ALA A 26 -7.11 9.99 -15.58
C ALA A 26 -8.40 9.78 -14.79
N ALA A 27 -8.74 10.72 -13.92
CA ALA A 27 -9.98 10.68 -13.18
C ALA A 27 -11.15 10.48 -14.17
N GLY A 28 -11.62 9.25 -14.22
CA GLY A 28 -12.88 8.78 -14.73
C GLY A 28 -13.28 9.03 -16.16
N THR A 29 -13.10 8.06 -17.04
CA THR A 29 -14.08 7.61 -18.05
C THR A 29 -13.67 6.25 -18.61
N GLY A 30 -13.38 5.28 -17.78
CA GLY A 30 -13.09 3.92 -18.23
C GLY A 30 -13.57 2.93 -17.18
N GLY A 31 -14.53 2.11 -17.55
CA GLY A 31 -15.28 1.21 -16.69
C GLY A 31 -14.48 0.12 -15.95
N GLY A 32 -13.69 0.54 -15.00
CA GLY A 32 -13.24 -0.31 -13.91
C GLY A 32 -14.17 -0.08 -12.73
N THR A 33 -14.79 -1.11 -12.22
CA THR A 33 -15.62 -1.06 -11.01
C THR A 33 -14.73 -0.60 -9.85
N GLN A 34 -14.79 0.69 -9.50
CA GLN A 34 -14.20 1.16 -8.26
C GLN A 34 -14.99 0.49 -7.13
N ASN A 35 -14.32 -0.27 -6.28
CA ASN A 35 -14.91 -0.83 -5.07
C ASN A 35 -15.07 0.23 -3.97
N LEU A 36 -15.13 1.50 -4.34
CA LEU A 36 -15.38 2.58 -3.41
C LEU A 36 -16.87 2.62 -3.05
N PRO A 37 -17.23 2.91 -1.80
CA PRO A 37 -18.60 3.23 -1.42
C PRO A 37 -19.15 4.38 -2.29
N SER A 38 -20.46 4.36 -2.55
CA SER A 38 -21.09 5.41 -3.38
C SER A 38 -20.94 6.78 -2.72
N GLY A 39 -20.37 7.72 -3.45
CA GLY A 39 -20.09 9.09 -2.97
C GLY A 39 -18.68 9.30 -2.46
N ASP A 40 -17.89 8.24 -2.25
CA ASP A 40 -16.51 8.36 -1.82
C ASP A 40 -15.58 8.75 -2.96
N THR A 41 -14.54 9.50 -2.59
CA THR A 41 -13.41 9.86 -3.45
C THR A 41 -12.20 9.04 -3.03
N LEU A 42 -11.50 8.42 -4.00
CA LEU A 42 -10.20 7.83 -3.76
C LEU A 42 -9.21 8.94 -3.40
N MET A 43 -8.62 8.88 -2.20
CA MET A 43 -7.65 9.87 -1.72
C MET A 43 -6.22 9.42 -1.99
N TYR A 44 -5.91 8.15 -1.71
CA TYR A 44 -4.60 7.53 -1.90
C TYR A 44 -4.74 6.12 -2.42
N TYR A 45 -3.72 5.70 -3.21
CA TYR A 45 -3.62 4.31 -3.65
C TYR A 45 -2.17 3.90 -3.84
N TRP A 46 -1.79 2.76 -3.27
CA TRP A 46 -0.51 2.07 -3.49
C TRP A 46 -0.78 0.73 -4.15
N ASN A 47 -0.27 0.51 -5.35
CA ASN A 47 -0.35 -0.76 -6.06
C ASN A 47 1.00 -1.50 -6.16
N PHE A 48 2.07 -0.87 -5.72
CA PHE A 48 3.44 -1.40 -5.67
C PHE A 48 4.00 -1.95 -6.99
N ASN A 49 3.35 -1.73 -8.11
CA ASN A 49 3.71 -2.30 -9.41
C ASN A 49 5.01 -1.72 -9.99
N ASN A 50 5.47 -0.58 -9.48
CA ASN A 50 6.72 0.06 -9.91
C ASN A 50 7.98 -0.58 -9.30
N GLN A 51 7.86 -1.42 -8.26
CA GLN A 51 8.95 -2.14 -7.59
C GLN A 51 10.10 -1.24 -7.10
N ASP A 52 9.83 0.01 -6.80
CA ASP A 52 10.83 0.96 -6.32
C ASP A 52 10.79 1.03 -4.79
N SER A 53 11.70 0.32 -4.13
CA SER A 53 11.79 0.32 -2.65
C SER A 53 12.20 1.67 -2.06
N SER A 54 12.70 2.61 -2.86
CA SER A 54 12.99 3.98 -2.43
C SER A 54 11.76 4.90 -2.54
N ALA A 55 10.81 4.60 -3.43
CA ALA A 55 9.58 5.34 -3.60
C ALA A 55 8.53 4.89 -2.57
N ARG A 56 8.36 5.66 -1.52
CA ARG A 56 7.39 5.39 -0.42
C ARG A 56 6.09 6.16 -0.56
N THR A 57 6.00 7.03 -1.54
CA THR A 57 4.80 7.80 -1.83
C THR A 57 3.74 6.93 -2.48
N ALA A 58 2.48 7.30 -2.29
CA ALA A 58 1.37 6.66 -3.00
C ALA A 58 1.55 6.76 -4.52
N ASP A 59 1.15 5.70 -5.24
CA ASP A 59 1.12 5.68 -6.71
C ASP A 59 0.06 6.65 -7.25
N TYR A 60 -0.99 6.86 -6.48
CA TYR A 60 -1.98 7.90 -6.69
C TYR A 60 -2.23 8.67 -5.39
N SER A 61 -2.30 9.98 -5.48
CA SER A 61 -2.82 10.88 -4.44
C SER A 61 -3.71 11.93 -5.08
N VAL A 62 -4.81 12.26 -4.43
CA VAL A 62 -5.64 13.40 -4.87
C VAL A 62 -4.81 14.70 -4.84
N PRO A 63 -4.97 15.63 -5.79
CA PRO A 63 -4.19 16.86 -5.82
C PRO A 63 -4.23 17.64 -4.51
N GLY A 64 -3.05 18.03 -4.03
CA GLY A 64 -2.88 18.77 -2.78
C GLY A 64 -2.63 17.88 -1.55
N LEU A 65 -2.73 16.56 -1.67
CA LEU A 65 -2.37 15.61 -0.60
C LEU A 65 -1.15 14.77 -0.99
N THR A 66 -0.39 14.31 0.00
CA THR A 66 0.74 13.41 -0.18
C THR A 66 0.64 12.29 0.85
N GLY A 67 0.52 11.06 0.36
CA GLY A 67 0.57 9.84 1.17
C GLY A 67 1.96 9.23 1.15
N MET A 68 2.42 8.73 2.29
CA MET A 68 3.71 8.04 2.42
C MET A 68 3.59 6.84 3.35
N TYR A 69 4.36 5.78 3.08
CA TYR A 69 4.51 4.71 4.08
C TYR A 69 5.92 4.66 4.67
N ASN A 70 6.01 4.10 5.88
CA ASN A 70 7.24 3.78 6.59
C ASN A 70 7.12 2.42 7.27
N TYR A 71 8.25 1.78 7.59
CA TYR A 71 8.25 0.44 8.18
C TYR A 71 9.42 0.26 9.14
N SER A 72 9.26 -0.66 10.09
CA SER A 72 10.30 -1.12 11.00
C SER A 72 10.69 -2.57 10.69
N ALA A 73 11.13 -2.83 9.47
CA ALA A 73 11.58 -4.13 9.01
C ALA A 73 13.08 -4.11 8.71
N SER A 74 13.69 -5.31 8.60
CA SER A 74 15.07 -5.44 8.15
C SER A 74 15.24 -4.89 6.73
N TYR A 75 14.29 -5.17 5.86
CA TYR A 75 14.16 -4.62 4.52
C TYR A 75 12.79 -4.94 3.93
N ILE A 76 12.46 -4.28 2.83
CA ILE A 76 11.32 -4.56 2.00
C ILE A 76 11.79 -4.98 0.61
N ASP A 77 10.98 -5.76 -0.07
CA ASP A 77 11.11 -6.10 -1.48
C ASP A 77 9.71 -6.32 -2.09
N PHE A 78 9.63 -6.88 -3.29
CA PHE A 78 8.36 -7.07 -4.01
C PHE A 78 8.23 -8.50 -4.49
N THR A 79 6.98 -8.95 -4.62
CA THR A 79 6.64 -10.28 -5.15
C THR A 79 5.28 -10.22 -5.84
N GLY A 80 4.79 -11.34 -6.38
CA GLY A 80 3.49 -11.37 -7.04
C GLY A 80 2.37 -10.83 -6.17
N GLY A 81 1.56 -9.95 -6.74
CA GLY A 81 0.48 -9.24 -6.08
C GLY A 81 -0.87 -9.93 -6.17
N SER A 82 -1.91 -9.21 -5.82
CA SER A 82 -3.28 -9.66 -5.63
C SER A 82 -4.25 -9.01 -6.62
N ASN A 83 -5.33 -9.72 -6.95
CA ASN A 83 -6.48 -9.15 -7.67
C ASN A 83 -7.51 -8.48 -6.76
N LEU A 84 -7.29 -8.44 -5.45
CA LEU A 84 -8.19 -7.81 -4.49
C LEU A 84 -7.97 -6.30 -4.44
N ASN A 85 -9.03 -5.53 -4.30
CA ASN A 85 -9.01 -4.06 -4.22
C ASN A 85 -8.33 -3.37 -5.42
N LEU A 86 -8.41 -3.95 -6.61
CA LEU A 86 -7.93 -3.29 -7.83
C LEU A 86 -8.78 -2.05 -8.14
N ILE A 87 -8.12 -0.93 -8.40
CA ILE A 87 -8.77 0.34 -8.70
C ILE A 87 -8.36 0.81 -10.10
N ASN A 88 -9.32 1.32 -10.87
CA ASN A 88 -9.11 1.93 -12.18
C ASN A 88 -8.39 1.02 -13.21
N GLY A 89 -8.63 -0.29 -13.17
CA GLY A 89 -8.04 -1.22 -14.12
C GLY A 89 -6.55 -1.46 -13.94
N THR A 90 -6.03 -1.22 -12.73
CA THR A 90 -4.67 -1.65 -12.38
C THR A 90 -4.53 -3.16 -12.42
N ASP A 91 -3.37 -3.65 -12.83
CA ASP A 91 -3.05 -5.07 -12.80
C ASP A 91 -2.73 -5.54 -11.38
N SER A 92 -2.88 -6.85 -11.12
CA SER A 92 -2.43 -7.46 -9.85
C SER A 92 -0.94 -7.30 -9.59
N GLY A 93 -0.14 -7.21 -10.62
CA GLY A 93 1.28 -6.85 -10.64
C GLY A 93 2.12 -7.38 -9.49
N GLN A 94 2.59 -6.48 -8.64
CA GLN A 94 3.46 -6.78 -7.51
C GLN A 94 2.84 -6.28 -6.20
N CYS A 95 3.17 -6.93 -5.09
CA CYS A 95 2.86 -6.49 -3.73
C CYS A 95 4.12 -6.08 -2.97
N LEU A 96 3.95 -5.21 -1.98
CA LEU A 96 4.98 -4.89 -0.99
C LEU A 96 5.17 -6.08 -0.06
N ARG A 97 6.40 -6.57 0.07
CA ARG A 97 6.76 -7.63 1.00
C ARG A 97 7.62 -7.07 2.13
N VAL A 98 7.05 -7.05 3.33
CA VAL A 98 7.70 -6.60 4.56
C VAL A 98 8.38 -7.80 5.22
N ARG A 99 9.71 -7.79 5.26
CA ARG A 99 10.52 -8.92 5.72
C ARG A 99 10.70 -8.93 7.23
N ASN A 100 10.70 -10.13 7.81
CA ASN A 100 11.03 -10.34 9.21
C ASN A 100 12.54 -10.12 9.50
N PRO A 101 12.91 -9.69 10.73
CA PRO A 101 11.99 -9.23 11.77
C PRO A 101 11.37 -7.88 11.44
N SER A 102 10.09 -7.73 11.76
CA SER A 102 9.34 -6.49 11.54
C SER A 102 8.37 -6.25 12.70
N GLN A 103 8.05 -4.98 12.98
CA GLN A 103 7.14 -4.61 14.06
C GLN A 103 5.91 -3.89 13.54
N ASP A 104 6.09 -2.99 12.58
CA ASP A 104 5.00 -2.20 12.05
C ASP A 104 5.21 -1.73 10.60
N LEU A 105 4.09 -1.34 10.00
CA LEU A 105 3.98 -0.60 8.75
C LEU A 105 3.07 0.60 9.01
N ILE A 106 3.57 1.80 8.71
CA ILE A 106 2.87 3.06 9.02
C ILE A 106 2.56 3.78 7.72
N PHE A 107 1.31 4.21 7.54
CA PHE A 107 0.86 5.04 6.43
C PHE A 107 0.50 6.42 6.95
N SER A 108 1.25 7.44 6.55
CA SER A 108 0.90 8.85 6.74
C SER A 108 -0.04 9.26 5.60
N MET A 109 -1.27 9.59 5.93
CA MET A 109 -2.37 9.82 4.99
C MET A 109 -3.23 11.02 5.41
N PRO A 110 -2.72 12.27 5.34
CA PRO A 110 -3.51 13.46 5.66
C PRO A 110 -4.91 13.43 5.05
N THR A 111 -5.92 13.78 5.83
CA THR A 111 -7.34 13.76 5.39
C THR A 111 -7.89 15.17 5.14
N THR A 112 -7.03 16.17 4.96
CA THR A 112 -7.41 17.57 4.74
C THR A 112 -8.43 17.72 3.60
N GLY A 113 -9.59 18.30 3.91
CA GLY A 113 -10.72 18.48 2.98
C GLY A 113 -11.60 17.24 2.81
N TYR A 114 -11.41 16.21 3.64
CA TYR A 114 -12.18 14.97 3.58
C TYR A 114 -12.66 14.54 4.96
N ASP A 115 -13.79 13.82 4.98
CA ASP A 115 -14.32 13.13 6.16
C ASP A 115 -14.70 11.68 5.82
N SER A 116 -15.22 10.96 6.81
CA SER A 116 -15.76 9.61 6.68
C SER A 116 -14.79 8.62 6.01
N VAL A 117 -13.50 8.69 6.37
CA VAL A 117 -12.45 7.96 5.67
C VAL A 117 -12.45 6.46 5.98
N VAL A 118 -12.14 5.69 4.94
CA VAL A 118 -12.10 4.21 4.96
C VAL A 118 -10.79 3.74 4.33
N LEU A 119 -10.04 2.92 5.07
CA LEU A 119 -8.84 2.22 4.59
C LEU A 119 -9.24 0.82 4.12
N THR A 120 -8.80 0.43 2.93
CA THR A 120 -8.97 -0.94 2.42
C THR A 120 -7.65 -1.41 1.81
N TYR A 121 -7.25 -2.66 2.09
CA TYR A 121 -6.04 -3.25 1.53
C TYR A 121 -6.15 -4.77 1.42
N ALA A 122 -5.36 -5.35 0.53
CA ALA A 122 -5.16 -6.80 0.46
C ALA A 122 -3.91 -7.18 1.25
N GLU A 123 -3.97 -8.28 2.02
CA GLU A 123 -2.84 -8.78 2.79
C GLU A 123 -2.83 -10.30 2.87
N GLU A 124 -1.62 -10.89 2.90
CA GLU A 124 -1.36 -12.28 3.25
C GLU A 124 -0.09 -12.43 4.08
N ALA A 125 -0.05 -13.44 4.94
CA ALA A 125 1.16 -13.89 5.62
C ALA A 125 1.89 -14.94 4.77
N SER A 126 3.22 -14.94 4.78
CA SER A 126 4.01 -15.94 4.04
C SER A 126 3.79 -17.38 4.53
N SER A 127 3.44 -17.54 5.79
CA SER A 127 3.07 -18.81 6.41
C SER A 127 2.42 -18.59 7.78
N THR A 128 1.78 -19.60 8.31
CA THR A 128 1.20 -19.58 9.67
C THR A 128 2.23 -19.60 10.80
N THR A 129 3.51 -19.84 10.49
CA THR A 129 4.59 -20.00 11.49
C THR A 129 5.67 -18.95 11.39
N SER A 130 5.74 -18.16 10.30
CA SER A 130 6.81 -17.18 10.10
C SER A 130 6.34 -15.82 9.58
N GLY A 131 5.08 -15.69 9.13
CA GLY A 131 4.44 -14.41 8.89
C GLY A 131 3.57 -13.99 10.06
N SER A 132 3.16 -12.73 10.14
CA SER A 132 2.19 -12.29 11.14
C SER A 132 0.81 -12.86 10.83
N THR A 133 0.20 -13.53 11.78
CA THR A 133 -1.15 -14.08 11.63
C THR A 133 -2.22 -13.23 12.31
N ILE A 134 -1.81 -12.22 13.05
CA ILE A 134 -2.71 -11.24 13.67
C ILE A 134 -2.04 -9.87 13.56
N ASN A 135 -2.72 -8.93 12.94
CA ASN A 135 -2.31 -7.54 12.89
C ASN A 135 -3.25 -6.67 13.72
N THR A 136 -2.66 -5.71 14.43
CA THR A 136 -3.42 -4.71 15.19
C THR A 136 -3.33 -3.37 14.49
N ILE A 137 -4.48 -2.79 14.19
CA ILE A 137 -4.59 -1.50 13.51
C ILE A 137 -4.80 -0.41 14.57
N THR A 138 -3.98 0.62 14.49
CA THR A 138 -4.13 1.84 15.28
C THR A 138 -3.97 3.06 14.37
N TYR A 139 -4.46 4.21 14.82
CA TYR A 139 -4.35 5.45 14.06
C TYR A 139 -4.01 6.62 14.99
N THR A 140 -3.51 7.69 14.41
CA THR A 140 -3.22 8.93 15.13
C THR A 140 -3.93 10.10 14.47
N THR A 141 -4.36 11.05 15.29
CA THR A 141 -4.93 12.34 14.87
C THR A 141 -4.04 13.52 15.26
N ASP A 142 -3.01 13.28 16.08
CA ASP A 142 -2.05 14.30 16.53
C ASP A 142 -0.64 14.09 15.95
N GLY A 143 -0.42 12.95 15.24
CA GLY A 143 0.86 12.55 14.67
C GLY A 143 1.81 11.84 15.64
N VAL A 144 1.39 11.61 16.89
CA VAL A 144 2.23 11.07 17.97
C VAL A 144 1.57 9.89 18.67
N ASN A 145 0.35 10.07 19.17
CA ASN A 145 -0.36 9.08 19.97
C ASN A 145 -1.24 8.19 19.09
N TYR A 146 -0.96 6.90 19.09
CA TYR A 146 -1.73 5.92 18.33
C TYR A 146 -2.82 5.29 19.20
N ILE A 147 -4.06 5.35 18.75
CA ILE A 147 -5.27 4.87 19.42
C ILE A 147 -6.00 3.86 18.52
N SER A 148 -6.91 3.08 19.14
CA SER A 148 -7.78 2.13 18.41
C SER A 148 -9.27 2.39 18.66
N THR A 149 -9.61 3.45 19.36
CA THR A 149 -10.99 3.84 19.65
C THR A 149 -11.74 4.09 18.34
N ALA A 150 -12.93 3.57 18.23
CA ALA A 150 -13.81 3.78 17.07
C ALA A 150 -13.42 3.09 15.77
N LEU A 151 -12.49 2.14 15.77
CA LEU A 151 -12.21 1.31 14.61
C LEU A 151 -13.25 0.19 14.48
N THR A 152 -13.73 0.01 13.26
CA THR A 152 -14.48 -1.16 12.86
C THR A 152 -13.77 -1.80 11.65
N ASN A 153 -13.62 -3.11 11.69
CA ASN A 153 -13.22 -3.92 10.52
C ASN A 153 -14.40 -4.82 10.12
N ASN A 154 -14.19 -5.76 9.22
CA ASN A 154 -15.21 -6.73 8.81
C ASN A 154 -15.76 -7.56 9.99
N GLY A 155 -15.07 -7.61 11.13
CA GLY A 155 -15.48 -8.29 12.37
C GLY A 155 -15.82 -7.35 13.55
N GLY A 156 -15.76 -6.02 13.36
CA GLY A 156 -16.00 -5.04 14.42
C GLY A 156 -14.86 -4.91 15.43
N SER A 157 -13.62 -5.20 15.04
CA SER A 157 -12.40 -5.16 15.86
C SER A 157 -11.31 -4.34 15.18
N ASN A 158 -10.36 -3.82 15.94
CA ASN A 158 -9.14 -3.23 15.41
C ASN A 158 -8.05 -4.28 15.12
N GLN A 159 -8.37 -5.56 15.15
CA GLN A 159 -7.48 -6.66 14.79
C GLN A 159 -7.95 -7.33 13.51
N ALA A 160 -6.99 -7.71 12.68
CA ALA A 160 -7.17 -8.52 11.49
C ALA A 160 -6.49 -9.88 11.69
N SER A 161 -7.21 -10.97 11.40
CA SER A 161 -6.64 -12.32 11.32
C SER A 161 -6.14 -12.54 9.90
N ILE A 162 -4.83 -12.72 9.74
CA ILE A 162 -4.19 -12.80 8.43
C ILE A 162 -3.99 -14.25 8.02
N GLY A 163 -4.49 -14.60 6.83
CA GLY A 163 -4.32 -15.90 6.21
C GLY A 163 -3.02 -16.01 5.38
N ILE A 164 -2.78 -17.21 4.84
CA ILE A 164 -1.66 -17.48 3.91
C ILE A 164 -2.07 -17.32 2.43
N VAL A 165 -3.24 -16.76 2.20
CA VAL A 165 -3.74 -16.31 0.90
C VAL A 165 -4.27 -14.90 1.08
N PHE A 166 -4.18 -14.07 0.06
CA PHE A 166 -4.66 -12.70 0.15
C PHE A 166 -6.11 -12.62 0.60
N GLY A 167 -6.34 -11.89 1.68
CA GLY A 167 -7.63 -11.47 2.20
C GLY A 167 -7.80 -9.96 2.03
N LEU A 168 -9.05 -9.49 1.97
CA LEU A 168 -9.39 -8.08 1.93
C LEU A 168 -9.75 -7.59 3.33
N TYR A 169 -9.11 -6.50 3.77
CA TYR A 169 -9.30 -5.90 5.08
C TYR A 169 -9.74 -4.46 4.93
N THR A 170 -10.80 -4.09 5.68
CA THR A 170 -11.39 -2.74 5.61
C THR A 170 -11.57 -2.19 7.02
N PHE A 171 -11.12 -0.95 7.24
CA PHE A 171 -11.21 -0.23 8.50
C PHE A 171 -11.86 1.14 8.29
N ASN A 172 -12.95 1.37 9.01
CA ASN A 172 -13.73 2.60 8.91
C ASN A 172 -13.43 3.51 10.11
N PHE A 173 -13.04 4.75 9.85
CA PHE A 173 -12.69 5.75 10.86
C PHE A 173 -13.78 6.82 11.05
N SER A 174 -14.94 6.70 10.40
CA SER A 174 -15.99 7.73 10.39
C SER A 174 -16.60 8.03 11.75
N SER A 175 -16.43 7.14 12.74
CA SER A 175 -16.94 7.36 14.09
C SER A 175 -16.01 8.24 14.96
N ASP A 176 -14.80 8.60 14.50
CA ASP A 176 -13.95 9.58 15.17
C ASP A 176 -13.88 10.88 14.37
N PRO A 177 -14.56 11.96 14.78
CA PRO A 177 -14.57 13.22 14.07
C PRO A 177 -13.18 13.90 14.00
N ASN A 178 -12.22 13.53 14.87
CA ASN A 178 -10.88 14.07 14.83
C ASN A 178 -10.04 13.53 13.64
N VAL A 179 -10.52 12.49 12.98
CA VAL A 179 -9.91 11.98 11.73
C VAL A 179 -10.27 12.89 10.55
N ASN A 180 -11.40 13.58 10.61
CA ASN A 180 -11.89 14.42 9.52
C ASN A 180 -11.02 15.66 9.34
N ASN A 181 -10.73 16.03 8.10
CA ASN A 181 -9.97 17.23 7.75
C ASN A 181 -8.64 17.35 8.53
N ASN A 182 -7.94 16.25 8.72
CA ASN A 182 -6.79 16.16 9.62
C ASN A 182 -5.45 16.05 8.84
N PRO A 183 -4.56 17.04 8.96
CA PRO A 183 -3.26 17.02 8.28
C PRO A 183 -2.24 16.06 8.91
N LYS A 184 -2.55 15.46 10.06
CA LYS A 184 -1.64 14.56 10.80
C LYS A 184 -2.13 13.12 10.87
N PHE A 185 -3.23 12.81 10.18
CA PHE A 185 -3.76 11.45 10.20
C PHE A 185 -2.74 10.46 9.65
N ALA A 186 -2.54 9.38 10.40
CA ALA A 186 -1.76 8.24 9.98
C ALA A 186 -2.32 6.94 10.58
N VAL A 187 -2.14 5.84 9.85
CA VAL A 187 -2.52 4.50 10.30
C VAL A 187 -1.26 3.66 10.50
N LYS A 188 -1.23 2.90 11.60
CA LYS A 188 -0.19 1.95 11.91
C LYS A 188 -0.77 0.55 11.99
N ILE A 189 -0.18 -0.36 11.22
CA ILE A 189 -0.42 -1.80 11.25
C ILE A 189 0.72 -2.41 12.07
N THR A 190 0.40 -2.94 13.26
CA THR A 190 1.38 -3.59 14.13
C THR A 190 1.27 -5.10 13.95
N PHE A 191 2.37 -5.73 13.60
CA PHE A 191 2.47 -7.16 13.41
C PHE A 191 2.53 -7.89 14.75
N SER A 192 1.69 -8.90 14.91
CA SER A 192 1.64 -9.74 16.10
C SER A 192 1.79 -11.21 15.69
N ASN A 193 2.48 -11.98 16.47
CA ASN A 193 2.87 -13.37 16.18
C ASN A 193 3.88 -13.54 15.04
N ASN A 194 4.78 -14.47 15.21
CA ASN A 194 5.67 -15.06 14.20
C ASN A 194 6.55 -14.09 13.38
N ASN A 195 6.54 -12.80 13.67
CA ASN A 195 7.26 -11.79 12.89
C ASN A 195 8.64 -11.41 13.47
N THR A 196 9.13 -12.14 14.48
CA THR A 196 10.42 -11.89 15.15
C THR A 196 11.55 -12.78 14.64
N GLY A 197 11.24 -13.82 13.87
CA GLY A 197 12.21 -14.71 13.25
C GLY A 197 12.98 -14.04 12.10
N THR A 198 14.01 -14.69 11.59
CA THR A 198 14.80 -14.21 10.44
C THR A 198 14.20 -14.65 9.10
N SER A 199 13.18 -15.46 9.10
CA SER A 199 12.45 -15.93 7.92
C SER A 199 11.00 -15.50 7.98
N GLY A 200 10.35 -15.46 6.81
CA GLY A 200 8.97 -15.04 6.71
C GLY A 200 8.80 -13.57 6.32
N ASN A 201 7.57 -13.22 6.05
CA ASN A 201 7.18 -11.89 5.64
C ASN A 201 5.66 -11.74 5.64
N ASP A 202 5.22 -10.50 5.62
CA ASP A 202 3.84 -10.09 5.38
C ASP A 202 3.77 -9.32 4.07
N ARG A 203 2.72 -9.54 3.29
CA ARG A 203 2.58 -9.03 1.93
C ARG A 203 1.34 -8.17 1.84
N PHE A 204 1.53 -6.93 1.39
CA PHE A 204 0.49 -5.91 1.27
C PHE A 204 0.32 -5.49 -0.17
N ASP A 205 -0.91 -5.34 -0.62
CA ASP A 205 -1.21 -4.93 -1.98
C ASP A 205 -2.47 -4.08 -2.05
N ASN A 206 -2.52 -3.25 -3.10
CA ASN A 206 -3.71 -2.47 -3.46
C ASN A 206 -4.30 -1.71 -2.28
N ILE A 207 -3.44 -0.96 -1.56
CA ILE A 207 -3.85 -0.18 -0.39
C ILE A 207 -4.53 1.10 -0.85
N SER A 208 -5.75 1.33 -0.40
CA SER A 208 -6.52 2.54 -0.71
C SER A 208 -7.03 3.23 0.54
N LEU A 209 -7.02 4.55 0.57
CA LEU A 209 -7.82 5.36 1.48
C LEU A 209 -8.83 6.14 0.64
N SER A 210 -10.10 6.02 0.99
CA SER A 210 -11.19 6.81 0.42
C SER A 210 -11.87 7.66 1.48
N GLY A 211 -12.61 8.67 1.06
CA GLY A 211 -13.39 9.53 1.96
C GLY A 211 -14.35 10.42 1.19
N VAL A 212 -15.25 11.08 1.91
CA VAL A 212 -16.20 12.04 1.37
C VAL A 212 -15.56 13.43 1.36
N ARG A 213 -15.58 14.11 0.23
CA ARG A 213 -15.06 15.47 0.11
C ARG A 213 -15.98 16.46 0.83
N GLN A 214 -15.40 17.31 1.67
CA GLN A 214 -16.09 18.43 2.34
C GLN A 214 -16.32 19.62 1.42
#